data_4dee5f59c5853d1f22f12966bbad91af
#
_entry.id   4dee5f59c5853d1f22f12966bbad91af
#
_cell.length_a   1.000
_cell.length_b   1.000
_cell.length_c   1.000
_cell.angle_alpha   90.00
_cell.angle_beta   90.00
_cell.angle_gamma   90.00
#
_symmetry.space_group_name_H-M   'P 1'
#
loop_
_entity.id
_entity.type
_entity.pdbx_description
1 polymer ?
#
loop_
_entity_poly.entity_id
_entity_poly.type
_entity_poly.pdbx_seq_one_letter_code
_entity_poly.pdbx_strand_id
1 'polypeptide(L)'
;QGGMSVVLQVSLKELMISLADKNNDPNFRKALEVAEQRMVTNNSDYITLFIQAYKELNTDAKLAQLFATRNNKDVLTYESSDAAVEKYVRTQAGDAINRTYSIIQSRIDQVGTKQPIVTLEPNKGRITVEIAGVDNPARVRKLLQATANLEFWEAYRGTDIAKSINDANT
;
A
#
# COMPACT_ATOMS: atom_id res chain seq x y z
N GLN A 1 -20.07 16.37 22.99
CA GLN A 1 -19.28 15.15 22.73
C GLN A 1 -19.17 15.00 21.22
N GLY A 2 -18.03 15.40 20.65
CA GLY A 2 -17.77 15.38 19.22
C GLY A 2 -17.27 14.02 18.75
N GLY A 3 -17.57 13.66 17.48
CA GLY A 3 -16.96 12.53 16.79
C GLY A 3 -15.59 12.90 16.24
N MET A 4 -14.79 11.89 15.88
CA MET A 4 -13.49 12.04 15.27
C MET A 4 -13.48 11.27 13.95
N SER A 5 -12.95 11.87 12.89
CA SER A 5 -12.68 11.20 11.62
C SER A 5 -11.20 11.28 11.32
N VAL A 6 -10.61 10.15 10.95
CA VAL A 6 -9.19 10.04 10.57
C VAL A 6 -9.10 9.31 9.24
N VAL A 7 -8.33 9.86 8.32
CA VAL A 7 -8.00 9.22 7.04
C VAL A 7 -6.56 8.72 7.10
N LEU A 8 -6.38 7.43 6.87
CA LEU A 8 -5.08 6.78 6.77
C LEU A 8 -4.78 6.47 5.30
N GLN A 9 -3.57 6.77 4.88
CA GLN A 9 -3.11 6.52 3.51
C GLN A 9 -2.06 5.40 3.52
N VAL A 10 -2.38 4.30 2.85
CA VAL A 10 -1.42 3.24 2.52
C VAL A 10 -0.74 3.61 1.21
N SER A 11 0.58 3.64 1.18
CA SER A 11 1.33 3.97 -0.05
C SER A 11 1.30 2.83 -1.05
N LEU A 12 0.42 2.93 -2.05
CA LEU A 12 0.39 1.98 -3.17
C LEU A 12 1.68 2.05 -4.00
N LYS A 13 2.33 3.21 -4.06
CA LYS A 13 3.64 3.39 -4.70
C LYS A 13 4.71 2.49 -4.06
N GLU A 14 4.84 2.54 -2.74
CA GLU A 14 5.81 1.72 -2.01
C GLU A 14 5.47 0.23 -2.09
N LEU A 15 4.18 -0.11 -2.06
CA LEU A 15 3.74 -1.48 -2.28
C LEU A 15 4.19 -1.99 -3.66
N MET A 16 3.98 -1.22 -4.71
CA MET A 16 4.38 -1.62 -6.07
C MET A 16 5.90 -1.73 -6.22
N ILE A 17 6.66 -0.85 -5.59
CA ILE A 17 8.12 -0.93 -5.53
C ILE A 17 8.56 -2.24 -4.85
N SER A 18 7.91 -2.60 -3.76
CA SER A 18 8.17 -3.85 -3.03
C SER A 18 7.81 -5.09 -3.87
N LEU A 19 6.64 -5.08 -4.53
CA LEU A 19 6.20 -6.18 -5.39
C LEU A 19 7.11 -6.39 -6.61
N ALA A 20 7.72 -5.32 -7.11
CA ALA A 20 8.69 -5.35 -8.19
C ALA A 20 10.14 -5.62 -7.72
N ASP A 21 10.32 -6.12 -6.49
CA ASP A 21 11.64 -6.41 -5.88
C ASP A 21 12.60 -5.21 -5.95
N LYS A 22 12.08 -4.01 -5.63
CA LYS A 22 12.81 -2.74 -5.67
C LYS A 22 13.44 -2.43 -7.04
N ASN A 23 12.77 -2.81 -8.12
CA ASN A 23 13.21 -2.59 -9.49
C ASN A 23 13.60 -1.12 -9.71
N ASN A 24 14.78 -0.91 -10.31
CA ASN A 24 15.33 0.43 -10.57
C ASN A 24 15.14 0.89 -12.02
N ASP A 25 14.28 0.22 -12.79
CA ASP A 25 13.95 0.64 -14.16
C ASP A 25 13.46 2.11 -14.15
N PRO A 26 14.09 3.01 -14.96
CA PRO A 26 13.74 4.43 -14.96
C PRO A 26 12.29 4.70 -15.38
N ASN A 27 11.76 3.93 -16.35
CA ASN A 27 10.38 4.06 -16.81
C ASN A 27 9.39 3.59 -15.75
N PHE A 28 9.72 2.52 -15.01
CA PHE A 28 8.95 2.10 -13.86
C PHE A 28 8.86 3.20 -12.80
N ARG A 29 10.01 3.75 -12.40
CA ARG A 29 10.07 4.82 -11.40
C ARG A 29 9.31 6.07 -11.85
N LYS A 30 9.48 6.45 -13.12
CA LYS A 30 8.77 7.58 -13.71
C LYS A 30 7.25 7.36 -13.76
N ALA A 31 6.81 6.16 -14.14
CA ALA A 31 5.38 5.81 -14.18
C ALA A 31 4.72 5.90 -12.79
N LEU A 32 5.42 5.49 -11.73
CA LEU A 32 4.93 5.62 -10.35
C LEU A 32 4.72 7.09 -9.96
N GLU A 33 5.66 7.98 -10.32
CA GLU A 33 5.54 9.42 -10.05
C GLU A 33 4.39 10.05 -10.84
N VAL A 34 4.27 9.71 -12.13
CA VAL A 34 3.18 10.21 -12.99
C VAL A 34 1.81 9.76 -12.47
N ALA A 35 1.71 8.51 -12.03
CA ALA A 35 0.47 8.00 -11.42
C ALA A 35 0.09 8.77 -10.16
N GLU A 36 1.05 9.06 -9.30
CA GLU A 36 0.85 9.85 -8.07
C GLU A 36 0.36 11.27 -8.38
N GLN A 37 0.96 11.93 -9.37
CA GLN A 37 0.53 13.26 -9.83
C GLN A 37 -0.88 13.23 -10.43
N ARG A 38 -1.18 12.23 -11.27
CA ARG A 38 -2.49 12.09 -11.90
C ARG A 38 -3.60 11.77 -10.89
N MET A 39 -3.28 11.08 -9.79
CA MET A 39 -4.24 10.75 -8.75
C MET A 39 -4.81 11.97 -8.04
N VAL A 40 -4.05 13.07 -7.99
CA VAL A 40 -4.51 14.35 -7.42
C VAL A 40 -5.63 14.99 -8.25
N THR A 41 -5.60 14.80 -9.57
CA THR A 41 -6.54 15.46 -10.51
C THR A 41 -7.60 14.52 -11.06
N ASN A 42 -7.34 13.21 -11.04
CA ASN A 42 -8.23 12.19 -11.59
C ASN A 42 -8.88 11.35 -10.48
N ASN A 43 -10.14 11.02 -10.66
CA ASN A 43 -10.86 10.13 -9.75
C ASN A 43 -10.62 8.63 -10.06
N SER A 44 -9.58 8.32 -10.83
CA SER A 44 -9.17 6.95 -11.16
C SER A 44 -8.31 6.35 -10.04
N ASP A 45 -8.25 5.03 -9.99
CA ASP A 45 -7.39 4.34 -9.04
C ASP A 45 -5.90 4.40 -9.44
N TYR A 46 -5.02 4.32 -8.44
CA TYR A 46 -3.58 4.45 -8.61
C TYR A 46 -2.99 3.40 -9.56
N ILE A 47 -3.45 2.14 -9.47
CA ILE A 47 -2.91 1.02 -10.27
C ILE A 47 -3.24 1.23 -11.75
N THR A 48 -4.47 1.64 -12.07
CA THR A 48 -4.86 2.00 -13.44
C THR A 48 -4.00 3.14 -13.98
N LEU A 49 -3.81 4.22 -13.20
CA LEU A 49 -3.00 5.36 -13.61
C LEU A 49 -1.53 4.99 -13.83
N PHE A 50 -0.99 4.11 -12.99
CA PHE A 50 0.35 3.58 -13.17
C PHE A 50 0.49 2.77 -14.46
N ILE A 51 -0.43 1.84 -14.72
CA ILE A 51 -0.37 1.00 -15.92
C ILE A 51 -0.44 1.87 -17.18
N GLN A 52 -1.32 2.87 -17.20
CA GLN A 52 -1.42 3.83 -18.30
C GLN A 52 -0.11 4.58 -18.49
N ALA A 53 0.44 5.17 -17.44
CA ALA A 53 1.69 5.92 -17.50
C ALA A 53 2.87 5.05 -17.96
N TYR A 54 2.96 3.81 -17.47
CA TYR A 54 4.02 2.89 -17.85
C TYR A 54 3.95 2.49 -19.32
N LYS A 55 2.75 2.24 -19.84
CA LYS A 55 2.53 1.93 -21.27
C LYS A 55 2.79 3.13 -22.19
N GLU A 56 2.50 4.35 -21.72
CA GLU A 56 2.85 5.58 -22.46
C GLU A 56 4.35 5.78 -22.59
N LEU A 57 5.11 5.44 -21.53
CA LEU A 57 6.57 5.57 -21.51
C LEU A 57 7.27 4.43 -22.25
N ASN A 58 6.63 3.27 -22.36
CA ASN A 58 7.21 2.08 -22.96
C ASN A 58 6.10 1.19 -23.57
N THR A 59 5.80 1.44 -24.84
CA THR A 59 4.65 0.87 -25.55
C THR A 59 4.70 -0.66 -25.66
N ASP A 60 5.89 -1.23 -25.76
CA ASP A 60 6.11 -2.68 -25.95
C ASP A 60 6.39 -3.43 -24.63
N ALA A 61 6.48 -2.71 -23.52
CA ALA A 61 6.80 -3.33 -22.24
C ALA A 61 5.64 -4.17 -21.70
N LYS A 62 5.98 -5.35 -21.21
CA LYS A 62 5.08 -6.23 -20.48
C LYS A 62 5.19 -5.95 -18.98
N LEU A 63 4.06 -5.88 -18.29
CA LEU A 63 4.04 -5.73 -16.82
C LEU A 63 4.75 -6.89 -16.12
N ALA A 64 4.76 -8.08 -16.71
CA ALA A 64 5.45 -9.25 -16.19
C ALA A 64 6.96 -9.03 -16.01
N GLN A 65 7.58 -8.17 -16.83
CA GLN A 65 9.01 -7.82 -16.69
C GLN A 65 9.30 -7.08 -15.38
N LEU A 66 8.32 -6.37 -14.83
CA LEU A 66 8.44 -5.67 -13.55
C LEU A 66 8.10 -6.56 -12.36
N PHE A 67 6.99 -7.32 -12.46
CA PHE A 67 6.36 -7.95 -11.32
C PHE A 67 6.55 -9.46 -11.23
N ALA A 68 7.02 -10.15 -12.29
CA ALA A 68 7.42 -11.55 -12.18
C ALA A 68 8.79 -11.64 -11.52
N THR A 69 8.80 -11.98 -10.23
CA THR A 69 10.01 -12.04 -9.40
C THR A 69 10.23 -13.45 -8.86
N ARG A 70 11.39 -13.70 -8.26
CA ARG A 70 11.66 -15.00 -7.61
C ARG A 70 10.69 -15.32 -6.48
N ASN A 71 10.15 -14.28 -5.83
CA ASN A 71 9.28 -14.43 -4.66
C ASN A 71 7.85 -14.82 -5.02
N ASN A 72 7.43 -14.68 -6.28
CA ASN A 72 6.09 -14.98 -6.74
C ASN A 72 6.05 -15.89 -7.98
N LYS A 73 7.14 -16.62 -8.23
CA LYS A 73 7.31 -17.53 -9.39
C LYS A 73 6.21 -18.58 -9.56
N ASP A 74 5.52 -18.92 -8.47
CA ASP A 74 4.42 -19.89 -8.47
C ASP A 74 3.10 -19.24 -8.92
N VAL A 75 3.04 -17.91 -9.01
CA VAL A 75 1.84 -17.14 -9.40
C VAL A 75 2.06 -16.40 -10.72
N LEU A 76 3.23 -15.77 -10.88
CA LEU A 76 3.60 -15.02 -12.07
C LEU A 76 4.88 -15.55 -12.72
N THR A 77 4.88 -15.55 -14.06
CA THR A 77 6.06 -15.82 -14.90
C THR A 77 6.28 -14.67 -15.85
N TYR A 78 7.43 -14.60 -16.51
CA TYR A 78 7.73 -13.59 -17.55
C TYR A 78 6.77 -13.67 -18.76
N GLU A 79 6.07 -14.80 -18.93
CA GLU A 79 5.06 -15.01 -19.97
C GLU A 79 3.64 -14.64 -19.52
N SER A 80 3.46 -14.26 -18.25
CA SER A 80 2.15 -13.84 -17.73
C SER A 80 1.62 -12.63 -18.48
N SER A 81 0.32 -12.65 -18.79
CA SER A 81 -0.34 -11.52 -19.45
C SER A 81 -0.42 -10.30 -18.52
N ASP A 82 -0.51 -9.11 -19.11
CA ASP A 82 -0.68 -7.88 -18.35
C ASP A 82 -1.94 -7.93 -17.45
N ALA A 83 -3.02 -8.55 -17.92
CA ALA A 83 -4.24 -8.74 -17.12
C ALA A 83 -4.01 -9.65 -15.89
N ALA A 84 -3.20 -10.69 -16.03
CA ALA A 84 -2.85 -11.57 -14.91
C ALA A 84 -1.99 -10.83 -13.88
N VAL A 85 -1.02 -10.03 -14.36
CA VAL A 85 -0.17 -9.20 -13.50
C VAL A 85 -0.98 -8.12 -12.79
N GLU A 86 -1.86 -7.42 -13.50
CA GLU A 86 -2.76 -6.42 -12.91
C GLU A 86 -3.62 -7.03 -11.81
N LYS A 87 -4.24 -8.18 -12.07
CA LYS A 87 -5.04 -8.91 -11.08
C LYS A 87 -4.21 -9.24 -9.83
N TYR A 88 -2.98 -9.73 -10.02
CA TYR A 88 -2.07 -10.02 -8.92
C TYR A 88 -1.76 -8.76 -8.09
N VAL A 89 -1.38 -7.66 -8.72
CA VAL A 89 -1.07 -6.40 -8.03
C VAL A 89 -2.28 -5.88 -7.26
N ARG A 90 -3.48 -5.92 -7.85
CA ARG A 90 -4.73 -5.53 -7.19
C ARG A 90 -5.06 -6.41 -5.99
N THR A 91 -4.84 -7.71 -6.09
CA THR A 91 -5.02 -8.65 -4.97
C THR A 91 -4.06 -8.30 -3.83
N GLN A 92 -2.78 -8.05 -4.13
CA GLN A 92 -1.79 -7.68 -3.12
C GLN A 92 -2.13 -6.33 -2.45
N ALA A 93 -2.65 -5.35 -3.21
CA ALA A 93 -3.12 -4.08 -2.66
C ALA A 93 -4.32 -4.29 -1.71
N GLY A 94 -5.28 -5.09 -2.10
CA GLY A 94 -6.43 -5.45 -1.26
C GLY A 94 -6.00 -6.13 0.04
N ASP A 95 -5.08 -7.08 -0.04
CA ASP A 95 -4.55 -7.79 1.12
C ASP A 95 -3.78 -6.86 2.06
N ALA A 96 -3.00 -5.91 1.53
CA ALA A 96 -2.31 -4.90 2.33
C ALA A 96 -3.30 -4.01 3.09
N ILE A 97 -4.34 -3.52 2.43
CA ILE A 97 -5.39 -2.71 3.05
C ILE A 97 -6.13 -3.49 4.14
N ASN A 98 -6.46 -4.76 3.88
CA ASN A 98 -7.15 -5.62 4.86
C ASN A 98 -6.29 -5.90 6.09
N ARG A 99 -4.97 -6.10 5.91
CA ARG A 99 -4.04 -6.24 7.04
C ARG A 99 -4.00 -4.96 7.88
N THR A 100 -3.87 -3.79 7.25
CA THR A 100 -3.89 -2.49 7.92
C THR A 100 -5.19 -2.31 8.70
N TYR A 101 -6.32 -2.63 8.09
CA TYR A 101 -7.62 -2.58 8.75
C TYR A 101 -7.66 -3.45 10.01
N SER A 102 -7.19 -4.70 9.94
CA SER A 102 -7.18 -5.62 11.09
C SER A 102 -6.34 -5.08 12.24
N ILE A 103 -5.20 -4.46 11.94
CA ILE A 103 -4.32 -3.84 12.96
C ILE A 103 -5.01 -2.61 13.57
N ILE A 104 -5.62 -1.76 12.78
CA ILE A 104 -6.37 -0.58 13.23
C ILE A 104 -7.49 -1.02 14.18
N GLN A 105 -8.28 -2.01 13.77
CA GLN A 105 -9.40 -2.51 14.57
C GLN A 105 -8.92 -3.05 15.92
N SER A 106 -7.91 -3.90 15.93
CA SER A 106 -7.32 -4.44 17.16
C SER A 106 -6.83 -3.36 18.12
N ARG A 107 -6.27 -2.26 17.60
CA ARG A 107 -5.78 -1.15 18.42
C ARG A 107 -6.89 -0.26 18.95
N ILE A 108 -7.94 -0.02 18.17
CA ILE A 108 -9.10 0.75 18.61
C ILE A 108 -9.82 0.01 19.72
N ASP A 109 -9.98 -1.32 19.59
CA ASP A 109 -10.58 -2.16 20.63
C ASP A 109 -9.85 -2.07 21.97
N GLN A 110 -8.51 -1.94 21.94
CA GLN A 110 -7.69 -1.77 23.16
C GLN A 110 -7.92 -0.43 23.88
N VAL A 111 -8.42 0.59 23.19
CA VAL A 111 -8.68 1.91 23.78
C VAL A 111 -10.06 2.00 24.44
N GLY A 112 -10.92 0.98 24.25
CA GLY A 112 -12.24 0.94 24.86
C GLY A 112 -13.22 1.98 24.30
N THR A 113 -13.00 2.45 23.07
CA THR A 113 -13.90 3.37 22.37
C THR A 113 -15.13 2.63 21.85
N LYS A 114 -16.22 3.36 21.57
CA LYS A 114 -17.36 2.82 20.84
C LYS A 114 -16.90 2.29 19.49
N GLN A 115 -17.58 1.27 18.97
CA GLN A 115 -17.28 0.63 17.70
C GLN A 115 -17.08 1.68 16.58
N PRO A 116 -15.92 1.72 15.91
CA PRO A 116 -15.67 2.66 14.83
C PRO A 116 -16.42 2.25 13.57
N ILE A 117 -16.76 3.23 12.74
CA ILE A 117 -17.15 2.98 11.35
C ILE A 117 -15.87 3.08 10.51
N VAL A 118 -15.55 2.02 9.77
CA VAL A 118 -14.36 1.98 8.92
C VAL A 118 -14.76 1.78 7.47
N THR A 119 -14.28 2.67 6.60
CA THR A 119 -14.48 2.60 5.15
C THR A 119 -13.14 2.32 4.48
N LEU A 120 -13.11 1.26 3.64
CA LEU A 120 -11.93 0.85 2.91
C LEU A 120 -12.07 1.24 1.44
N GLU A 121 -11.05 1.90 0.88
CA GLU A 121 -10.91 2.21 -0.54
C GLU A 121 -9.58 1.62 -1.07
N PRO A 122 -9.52 0.29 -1.33
CA PRO A 122 -8.26 -0.39 -1.68
C PRO A 122 -7.57 0.19 -2.91
N ASN A 123 -8.35 0.58 -3.93
CA ASN A 123 -7.82 1.13 -5.17
C ASN A 123 -7.19 2.52 -5.01
N LYS A 124 -7.50 3.21 -3.90
CA LYS A 124 -6.91 4.52 -3.53
C LYS A 124 -5.90 4.40 -2.39
N GLY A 125 -5.73 3.21 -1.82
CA GLY A 125 -4.90 3.01 -0.64
C GLY A 125 -5.40 3.75 0.60
N ARG A 126 -6.73 3.98 0.72
CA ARG A 126 -7.32 4.83 1.74
C ARG A 126 -8.15 4.03 2.72
N ILE A 127 -8.00 4.35 4.02
CA ILE A 127 -8.81 3.83 5.11
C ILE A 127 -9.35 5.03 5.89
N THR A 128 -10.67 5.18 5.95
CA THR A 128 -11.33 6.21 6.74
C THR A 128 -11.88 5.59 8.01
N VAL A 129 -11.52 6.16 9.17
CA VAL A 129 -11.95 5.70 10.50
C VAL A 129 -12.75 6.81 11.17
N GLU A 130 -14.01 6.53 11.45
CA GLU A 130 -14.93 7.45 12.15
C GLU A 130 -15.28 6.88 13.51
N ILE A 131 -15.03 7.64 14.57
CA ILE A 131 -15.26 7.22 15.95
C ILE A 131 -16.15 8.27 16.64
N ALA A 132 -17.31 7.83 17.15
CA ALA A 132 -18.20 8.70 17.89
C ALA A 132 -17.82 8.79 19.38
N GLY A 133 -17.95 9.96 19.98
CA GLY A 133 -17.81 10.15 21.43
C GLY A 133 -16.41 9.84 21.98
N VAL A 134 -15.38 10.37 21.34
CA VAL A 134 -13.97 10.18 21.74
C VAL A 134 -13.63 11.13 22.89
N ASP A 135 -13.23 10.60 24.03
CA ASP A 135 -12.81 11.40 25.19
C ASP A 135 -11.42 12.04 24.99
N ASN A 136 -10.54 11.36 24.27
CA ASN A 136 -9.18 11.85 23.99
C ASN A 136 -8.80 11.66 22.51
N PRO A 137 -9.18 12.59 21.60
CA PRO A 137 -8.86 12.50 20.17
C PRO A 137 -7.38 12.45 19.86
N ALA A 138 -6.54 13.13 20.65
CA ALA A 138 -5.09 13.16 20.44
C ALA A 138 -4.46 11.79 20.67
N ARG A 139 -4.91 11.05 21.70
CA ARG A 139 -4.44 9.69 21.97
C ARG A 139 -4.79 8.72 20.85
N VAL A 140 -6.03 8.77 20.37
CA VAL A 140 -6.51 7.92 19.27
C VAL A 140 -5.74 8.24 17.98
N ARG A 141 -5.55 9.52 17.66
CA ARG A 141 -4.77 9.94 16.49
C ARG A 141 -3.34 9.41 16.54
N LYS A 142 -2.66 9.56 17.68
CA LYS A 142 -1.29 9.05 17.88
C LYS A 142 -1.22 7.53 17.70
N LEU A 143 -2.22 6.80 18.20
CA LEU A 143 -2.32 5.36 18.06
C LEU A 143 -2.47 4.93 16.59
N LEU A 144 -3.32 5.62 15.83
CA LEU A 144 -3.54 5.35 14.40
C LEU A 144 -2.32 5.73 13.55
N GLN A 145 -1.65 6.83 13.86
CA GLN A 145 -0.39 7.22 13.21
C GLN A 145 0.73 6.19 13.44
N ALA A 146 0.85 5.66 14.65
CA ALA A 146 1.80 4.59 14.95
C ALA A 146 1.50 3.30 14.17
N THR A 147 0.24 3.03 13.84
CA THR A 147 -0.16 1.90 12.99
C THR A 147 0.33 2.09 11.55
N ALA A 148 0.14 3.26 10.98
CA ALA A 148 0.61 3.59 9.62
C ALA A 148 2.13 3.39 9.49
N ASN A 149 2.91 3.80 10.48
CA ASN A 149 4.36 3.61 10.49
C ASN A 149 4.77 2.13 10.62
N LEU A 150 4.02 1.31 11.35
CA LEU A 150 4.34 -0.12 11.55
C LEU A 150 4.09 -0.97 10.28
N GLU A 151 3.09 -0.65 9.48
CA GLU A 151 2.84 -1.38 8.23
C GLU A 151 3.96 -1.20 7.20
N PHE A 152 4.60 -0.04 7.17
CA PHE A 152 5.81 0.15 6.36
C PHE A 152 6.91 -0.85 6.74
N TRP A 153 7.03 -1.23 8.01
CA TRP A 153 8.04 -2.17 8.51
C TRP A 153 7.62 -3.63 8.31
N GLU A 154 6.35 -3.97 8.40
CA GLU A 154 5.89 -5.37 8.22
C GLU A 154 5.87 -5.82 6.75
N ALA A 155 5.64 -4.92 5.81
CA ALA A 155 5.83 -5.20 4.39
C ALA A 155 7.31 -5.53 4.03
N TYR A 156 8.25 -5.13 4.88
CA TYR A 156 9.68 -5.42 4.77
C TYR A 156 10.16 -6.65 5.58
N ARG A 157 9.30 -7.31 6.34
CA ARG A 157 9.64 -8.50 7.13
C ARG A 157 9.61 -9.80 6.32
N GLY A 158 10.37 -9.84 5.24
CA GLY A 158 10.85 -11.10 4.73
C GLY A 158 12.36 -10.95 4.51
N THR A 159 13.19 -11.23 5.47
CA THR A 159 14.66 -11.40 5.37
C THR A 159 15.57 -10.16 5.37
N ASP A 160 15.12 -8.94 5.08
CA ASP A 160 16.04 -7.81 4.88
C ASP A 160 16.34 -6.96 6.14
N ILE A 161 15.52 -7.03 7.18
CA ILE A 161 15.75 -6.26 8.42
C ILE A 161 16.91 -6.83 9.25
N ALA A 162 17.12 -8.13 9.20
CA ALA A 162 18.24 -8.77 9.91
C ALA A 162 19.61 -8.34 9.33
N LYS A 163 19.69 -8.00 8.04
CA LYS A 163 20.90 -7.45 7.42
C LYS A 163 21.14 -5.98 7.77
N SER A 164 20.09 -5.14 7.73
CA SER A 164 20.23 -3.71 8.01
C SER A 164 20.61 -3.40 9.47
N ILE A 165 20.22 -4.25 10.41
CA ILE A 165 20.58 -4.10 11.83
C ILE A 165 22.03 -4.54 12.08
N ASN A 166 22.53 -5.54 11.35
CA ASN A 166 23.92 -5.97 11.45
C ASN A 166 24.89 -4.98 10.80
N ASP A 167 24.52 -4.31 9.72
CA ASP A 167 25.35 -3.32 9.03
C ASP A 167 25.43 -1.98 9.78
N ALA A 168 24.48 -1.70 10.70
CA ALA A 168 24.49 -0.51 11.55
C ALA A 168 25.31 -0.68 12.85
N ASN A 169 25.78 -1.90 13.15
CA ASN A 169 26.54 -2.24 14.35
C ASN A 169 28.03 -2.58 14.08
N THR A 170 28.52 -2.29 12.88
CA THR A 170 29.96 -2.36 12.54
C THR A 170 30.46 -0.97 12.20
#